data_31d8b8677b7a765811e2f392ea44ed5d
#
_entry.id   31d8b8677b7a765811e2f392ea44ed5d
#
_cell.length_a   1.000
_cell.length_b   1.000
_cell.length_c   1.000
_cell.angle_alpha   90.00
_cell.angle_beta   90.00
_cell.angle_gamma   90.00
#
_symmetry.space_group_name_H-M   'P 1'
#
loop_
_entity.id
_entity.type
_entity.pdbx_description
1 polymer ?
#
loop_
_entity_poly.entity_id
_entity_poly.type
_entity_poly.pdbx_seq_one_letter_code
_entity_poly.pdbx_strand_id
1 'polypeptide(L)'
;MRTISRTIKVELLNFSELSPEEQELVETAARVRMCAQSPYYHWWVGAAIRCELGEVYDGCNTENVNGSETVHAEEGAFIMAVKEERKQGRHAKIQAMAIAGGPEGTEIEIVREAKTSPTIKINELCFACGHCLQVIWENSMVDPNVVLLLLTTWGEVARTTIGDAYPMPFGPENLGVDIRQSLK
;
A
#
# COMPACT_ATOMS: atom_id res chain seq x y z
N MET A 1 -1.37 -24.85 28.29
CA MET A 1 -0.94 -23.82 27.27
C MET A 1 -1.90 -23.95 26.10
N ARG A 2 -2.44 -22.84 25.61
CA ARG A 2 -3.33 -22.81 24.40
C ARG A 2 -2.64 -21.99 23.32
N THR A 3 -2.50 -22.55 22.12
CA THR A 3 -1.89 -21.89 20.97
C THR A 3 -2.99 -21.49 19.98
N ILE A 4 -2.89 -20.28 19.43
CA ILE A 4 -3.70 -19.79 18.32
C ILE A 4 -2.74 -19.57 17.16
N SER A 5 -3.08 -20.08 15.98
CA SER A 5 -2.27 -19.93 14.75
C SER A 5 -3.10 -19.31 13.64
N ARG A 6 -2.44 -18.58 12.74
CA ARG A 6 -3.01 -18.03 11.50
C ARG A 6 -2.05 -18.27 10.35
N THR A 7 -2.59 -18.63 9.19
CA THR A 7 -1.84 -18.68 7.95
C THR A 7 -2.02 -17.36 7.21
N ILE A 8 -0.93 -16.75 6.75
CA ILE A 8 -0.94 -15.57 5.87
C ILE A 8 -0.69 -16.02 4.42
N LYS A 9 -1.29 -15.32 3.47
CA LYS A 9 -1.19 -15.63 2.04
C LYS A 9 -0.62 -14.45 1.26
N VAL A 10 0.38 -14.71 0.43
CA VAL A 10 0.88 -13.78 -0.58
C VAL A 10 0.95 -14.53 -1.92
N GLU A 11 0.42 -13.93 -2.96
CA GLU A 11 0.48 -14.42 -4.34
C GLU A 11 1.53 -13.60 -5.10
N LEU A 12 2.35 -14.26 -5.92
CA LEU A 12 3.23 -13.60 -6.89
C LEU A 12 2.59 -13.75 -8.25
N LEU A 13 2.37 -12.63 -8.92
CA LEU A 13 1.62 -12.52 -10.15
C LEU A 13 2.44 -11.76 -11.19
N ASN A 14 2.27 -12.16 -12.45
CA ASN A 14 2.68 -11.31 -13.55
C ASN A 14 1.71 -10.13 -13.67
N PHE A 15 2.16 -9.02 -14.21
CA PHE A 15 1.33 -7.86 -14.40
C PHE A 15 0.07 -8.15 -15.24
N SER A 16 0.17 -9.04 -16.25
CA SER A 16 -0.95 -9.45 -17.10
C SER A 16 -2.03 -10.29 -16.40
N GLU A 17 -1.72 -10.84 -15.22
CA GLU A 17 -2.68 -11.63 -14.41
C GLU A 17 -3.52 -10.74 -13.46
N LEU A 18 -3.16 -9.46 -13.34
CA LEU A 18 -3.90 -8.48 -12.56
C LEU A 18 -5.16 -8.01 -13.29
N SER A 19 -6.19 -7.62 -12.54
CA SER A 19 -7.33 -6.91 -13.12
C SER A 19 -6.92 -5.54 -13.69
N PRO A 20 -7.68 -4.96 -14.62
CA PRO A 20 -7.38 -3.62 -15.15
C PRO A 20 -7.25 -2.56 -14.05
N GLU A 21 -8.07 -2.66 -13.00
CA GLU A 21 -8.04 -1.74 -11.87
C GLU A 21 -6.78 -1.92 -11.01
N GLU A 22 -6.31 -3.14 -10.84
CA GLU A 22 -5.05 -3.44 -10.13
C GLU A 22 -3.84 -3.00 -10.98
N GLN A 23 -3.88 -3.19 -12.30
CA GLN A 23 -2.85 -2.71 -13.21
C GLN A 23 -2.69 -1.19 -13.13
N GLU A 24 -3.81 -0.43 -13.18
CA GLU A 24 -3.80 1.02 -13.03
C GLU A 24 -3.16 1.48 -11.71
N LEU A 25 -3.46 0.80 -10.59
CA LEU A 25 -2.85 1.11 -9.30
C LEU A 25 -1.34 0.88 -9.31
N VAL A 26 -0.89 -0.25 -9.84
CA VAL A 26 0.54 -0.60 -9.90
C VAL A 26 1.30 0.38 -10.81
N GLU A 27 0.76 0.70 -12.00
CA GLU A 27 1.36 1.68 -12.90
C GLU A 27 1.40 3.09 -12.29
N THR A 28 0.36 3.47 -11.55
CA THR A 28 0.31 4.76 -10.85
C THR A 28 1.35 4.85 -9.75
N ALA A 29 1.49 3.81 -8.92
CA ALA A 29 2.51 3.74 -7.88
C ALA A 29 3.93 3.78 -8.46
N ALA A 30 4.19 3.04 -9.55
CA ALA A 30 5.47 3.05 -10.25
C ALA A 30 5.82 4.42 -10.84
N ARG A 31 4.84 5.11 -11.41
CA ARG A 31 5.01 6.44 -11.99
C ARG A 31 5.27 7.51 -10.94
N VAL A 32 4.44 7.58 -9.89
CA VAL A 32 4.57 8.62 -8.84
C VAL A 32 5.84 8.43 -8.01
N ARG A 33 6.36 7.22 -7.88
CA ARG A 33 7.64 6.92 -7.26
C ARG A 33 8.77 7.82 -7.78
N MET A 34 8.77 8.18 -9.06
CA MET A 34 9.80 9.03 -9.68
C MET A 34 9.74 10.49 -9.20
N CYS A 35 8.70 10.88 -8.45
CA CYS A 35 8.56 12.19 -7.81
C CYS A 35 9.09 12.23 -6.38
N ALA A 36 9.61 11.12 -5.86
CA ALA A 36 10.10 11.01 -4.49
C ALA A 36 11.27 11.96 -4.21
N GLN A 37 11.32 12.47 -2.97
CA GLN A 37 12.42 13.28 -2.46
C GLN A 37 13.06 12.54 -1.28
N SER A 38 14.16 11.82 -1.54
CA SER A 38 14.81 10.96 -0.52
C SER A 38 16.32 11.17 -0.44
N PRO A 39 16.78 12.38 -0.03
CA PRO A 39 18.20 12.74 -0.04
C PRO A 39 19.04 12.03 1.02
N TYR A 40 18.43 11.30 1.94
CA TYR A 40 19.13 10.66 3.07
C TYR A 40 19.23 9.15 2.90
N TYR A 41 18.14 8.46 2.50
CA TYR A 41 18.12 7.02 2.34
C TYR A 41 18.29 6.57 0.90
N HIS A 42 18.18 7.48 -0.08
CA HIS A 42 18.31 7.18 -1.51
C HIS A 42 17.39 6.04 -1.96
N TRP A 43 16.16 6.02 -1.42
CA TRP A 43 15.16 5.01 -1.71
C TRP A 43 13.84 5.67 -2.08
N TRP A 44 13.42 5.51 -3.31
CA TRP A 44 12.19 6.09 -3.82
C TRP A 44 11.02 5.14 -3.65
N VAL A 45 9.93 5.64 -3.09
CA VAL A 45 8.67 4.91 -2.91
C VAL A 45 7.55 5.72 -3.49
N GLY A 46 6.67 5.05 -4.25
CA GLY A 46 5.38 5.55 -4.70
C GLY A 46 4.27 4.65 -4.19
N ALA A 47 3.13 5.25 -3.89
CA ALA A 47 1.92 4.54 -3.51
C ALA A 47 0.72 5.08 -4.28
N ALA A 48 -0.24 4.21 -4.59
CA ALA A 48 -1.52 4.57 -5.17
C ALA A 48 -2.64 3.90 -4.38
N ILE A 49 -3.68 4.66 -4.05
CA ILE A 49 -4.86 4.20 -3.30
C ILE A 49 -6.08 4.30 -4.20
N ARG A 50 -6.89 3.24 -4.27
CA ARG A 50 -8.23 3.29 -4.80
C ARG A 50 -9.23 3.41 -3.67
N CYS A 51 -10.10 4.42 -3.76
CA CYS A 51 -11.22 4.61 -2.84
C CYS A 51 -12.50 3.90 -3.32
N GLU A 52 -13.51 3.84 -2.46
CA GLU A 52 -14.75 3.05 -2.62
C GLU A 52 -15.49 3.35 -3.93
N LEU A 53 -15.45 4.59 -4.43
CA LEU A 53 -16.13 4.98 -5.67
C LEU A 53 -15.25 4.86 -6.92
N GLY A 54 -14.05 4.32 -6.79
CA GLY A 54 -13.15 4.00 -7.88
C GLY A 54 -12.08 5.05 -8.16
N GLU A 55 -12.13 6.23 -7.52
CA GLU A 55 -11.11 7.26 -7.66
C GLU A 55 -9.75 6.77 -7.15
N VAL A 56 -8.68 7.15 -7.88
CA VAL A 56 -7.31 6.80 -7.56
C VAL A 56 -6.54 8.05 -7.11
N TYR A 57 -5.85 7.94 -5.99
CA TYR A 57 -4.99 8.98 -5.42
C TYR A 57 -3.60 8.43 -5.21
N ASP A 58 -2.59 9.26 -5.43
CA ASP A 58 -1.21 8.85 -5.37
C ASP A 58 -0.38 9.73 -4.42
N GLY A 59 0.79 9.21 -4.05
CA GLY A 59 1.77 9.89 -3.21
C GLY A 59 3.14 9.24 -3.32
N CYS A 60 4.16 10.01 -2.98
CA CYS A 60 5.54 9.53 -2.92
C CYS A 60 6.18 9.93 -1.57
N ASN A 61 7.27 9.25 -1.20
CA ASN A 61 7.95 9.59 0.03
C ASN A 61 8.71 10.92 -0.08
N THR A 62 8.68 11.66 1.03
CA THR A 62 9.41 12.93 1.17
C THR A 62 10.16 12.92 2.49
N GLU A 63 11.47 12.92 2.42
CA GLU A 63 12.34 12.86 3.57
C GLU A 63 12.73 14.25 4.11
N ASN A 64 12.90 14.31 5.41
CA ASN A 64 13.45 15.45 6.12
C ASN A 64 14.63 14.99 6.99
N VAL A 65 15.54 15.90 7.33
CA VAL A 65 16.71 15.61 8.19
C VAL A 65 16.27 15.05 9.56
N ASN A 66 15.13 15.50 10.05
CA ASN A 66 14.46 14.85 11.17
C ASN A 66 13.61 13.70 10.61
N GLY A 67 14.06 12.46 10.77
CA GLY A 67 13.38 11.29 10.22
C GLY A 67 11.92 11.11 10.67
N SER A 68 11.53 11.68 11.83
CA SER A 68 10.14 11.66 12.29
C SER A 68 9.19 12.53 11.45
N GLU A 69 9.73 13.46 10.66
CA GLU A 69 8.97 14.33 9.75
C GLU A 69 8.96 13.80 8.31
N THR A 70 9.46 12.58 8.10
CA THR A 70 9.38 11.90 6.80
C THR A 70 7.93 11.51 6.54
N VAL A 71 7.40 11.93 5.39
CA VAL A 71 6.08 11.49 4.90
C VAL A 71 6.29 10.23 4.07
N HIS A 72 5.65 9.14 4.45
CA HIS A 72 5.67 7.90 3.66
C HIS A 72 4.76 8.03 2.43
N ALA A 73 5.07 7.30 1.37
CA ALA A 73 4.31 7.36 0.12
C ALA A 73 2.83 7.02 0.34
N GLU A 74 2.55 5.98 1.13
CA GLU A 74 1.22 5.52 1.48
C GLU A 74 0.43 6.59 2.26
N GLU A 75 1.11 7.27 3.19
CA GLU A 75 0.54 8.39 3.95
C GLU A 75 0.25 9.58 3.04
N GLY A 76 1.19 9.91 2.14
CA GLY A 76 1.01 10.96 1.12
C GLY A 76 -0.21 10.71 0.25
N ALA A 77 -0.36 9.49 -0.27
CA ALA A 77 -1.52 9.08 -1.07
C ALA A 77 -2.82 9.16 -0.26
N PHE A 78 -2.80 8.75 1.02
CA PHE A 78 -3.97 8.81 1.89
C PHE A 78 -4.38 10.26 2.21
N ILE A 79 -3.44 11.15 2.48
CA ILE A 79 -3.72 12.58 2.71
C ILE A 79 -4.37 13.20 1.47
N MET A 80 -3.90 12.86 0.26
CA MET A 80 -4.52 13.30 -0.99
C MET A 80 -5.94 12.76 -1.13
N ALA A 81 -6.14 11.48 -0.85
CA ALA A 81 -7.48 10.87 -0.86
C ALA A 81 -8.45 11.59 0.09
N VAL A 82 -8.04 11.82 1.35
CA VAL A 82 -8.86 12.53 2.34
C VAL A 82 -9.24 13.92 1.84
N LYS A 83 -8.28 14.67 1.32
CA LYS A 83 -8.50 16.04 0.84
C LYS A 83 -9.51 16.08 -0.31
N GLU A 84 -9.35 15.22 -1.31
CA GLU A 84 -10.19 15.25 -2.51
C GLU A 84 -11.57 14.64 -2.27
N GLU A 85 -11.68 13.57 -1.48
CA GLU A 85 -12.97 12.99 -1.07
C GLU A 85 -13.77 13.98 -0.21
N ARG A 86 -13.11 14.68 0.72
CA ARG A 86 -13.78 15.68 1.57
C ARG A 86 -14.32 16.89 0.81
N LYS A 87 -13.67 17.32 -0.27
CA LYS A 87 -14.23 18.36 -1.17
C LYS A 87 -15.56 17.93 -1.80
N GLN A 88 -15.77 16.62 -1.94
CA GLN A 88 -17.00 16.04 -2.48
C GLN A 88 -17.99 15.61 -1.38
N GLY A 89 -17.72 15.95 -0.11
CA GLY A 89 -18.57 15.60 1.03
C GLY A 89 -18.49 14.13 1.45
N ARG A 90 -17.43 13.41 1.04
CA ARG A 90 -17.25 11.97 1.29
C ARG A 90 -16.08 11.72 2.24
N HIS A 91 -15.99 10.49 2.76
CA HIS A 91 -14.81 9.98 3.46
C HIS A 91 -13.94 9.15 2.52
N ALA A 92 -12.62 9.28 2.65
CA ALA A 92 -11.69 8.41 1.98
C ALA A 92 -11.77 7.00 2.61
N LYS A 93 -12.36 6.05 1.90
CA LYS A 93 -12.40 4.65 2.30
C LYS A 93 -11.55 3.84 1.33
N ILE A 94 -10.46 3.28 1.85
CA ILE A 94 -9.50 2.52 1.07
C ILE A 94 -10.09 1.16 0.68
N GLN A 95 -10.05 0.84 -0.60
CA GLN A 95 -10.45 -0.46 -1.17
C GLN A 95 -9.26 -1.30 -1.63
N ALA A 96 -8.23 -0.63 -2.16
CA ALA A 96 -7.00 -1.26 -2.56
C ALA A 96 -5.84 -0.26 -2.51
N MET A 97 -4.62 -0.74 -2.35
CA MET A 97 -3.41 0.06 -2.43
C MET A 97 -2.32 -0.70 -3.20
N ALA A 98 -1.60 0.03 -4.06
CA ALA A 98 -0.36 -0.45 -4.66
C ALA A 98 0.83 0.36 -4.15
N ILE A 99 1.98 -0.30 -4.02
CA ILE A 99 3.24 0.27 -3.56
C ILE A 99 4.35 -0.15 -4.54
N ALA A 100 5.22 0.79 -4.88
CA ALA A 100 6.42 0.54 -5.66
C ALA A 100 7.62 1.20 -4.98
N GLY A 101 8.60 0.40 -4.55
CA GLY A 101 9.80 0.90 -3.86
C GLY A 101 11.08 0.38 -4.48
N GLY A 102 12.13 1.22 -4.55
CA GLY A 102 13.43 0.82 -5.05
C GLY A 102 14.48 1.94 -4.96
N PRO A 103 15.75 1.63 -5.28
CA PRO A 103 16.83 2.60 -5.22
C PRO A 103 16.54 3.87 -6.04
N GLU A 104 17.04 5.00 -5.57
CA GLU A 104 16.97 6.28 -6.27
C GLU A 104 17.55 6.20 -7.69
N GLY A 105 16.91 6.85 -8.65
CA GLY A 105 17.38 6.91 -10.04
C GLY A 105 17.20 5.63 -10.85
N THR A 106 16.61 4.56 -10.26
CA THR A 106 16.33 3.32 -10.99
C THR A 106 14.87 3.26 -11.41
N GLU A 107 14.61 2.82 -12.63
CA GLU A 107 13.26 2.42 -13.06
C GLU A 107 13.00 0.97 -12.66
N ILE A 108 11.76 0.68 -12.26
CA ILE A 108 11.31 -0.70 -12.05
C ILE A 108 10.55 -1.10 -13.31
N GLU A 109 11.13 -2.01 -14.08
CA GLU A 109 10.46 -2.55 -15.26
C GLU A 109 9.27 -3.42 -14.84
N ILE A 110 8.09 -3.12 -15.36
CA ILE A 110 6.90 -3.97 -15.14
C ILE A 110 6.98 -5.15 -16.12
N VAL A 111 7.21 -6.34 -15.57
CA VAL A 111 7.30 -7.56 -16.37
C VAL A 111 5.89 -8.08 -16.67
N ARG A 112 5.50 -8.02 -17.94
CA ARG A 112 4.16 -8.45 -18.38
C ARG A 112 4.00 -9.96 -18.47
N GLU A 113 5.09 -10.70 -18.70
CA GLU A 113 5.10 -12.16 -18.79
C GLU A 113 6.27 -12.73 -17.98
N ALA A 114 6.05 -13.87 -17.33
CA ALA A 114 6.99 -14.44 -16.39
C ALA A 114 8.34 -14.78 -17.02
N LYS A 115 9.38 -14.19 -16.51
CA LYS A 115 10.68 -14.86 -16.37
C LYS A 115 10.62 -15.65 -15.07
N THR A 116 11.25 -16.84 -15.03
CA THR A 116 11.34 -17.69 -13.83
C THR A 116 11.71 -16.85 -12.62
N SER A 117 10.74 -16.68 -11.70
CA SER A 117 10.98 -15.95 -10.46
C SER A 117 12.06 -16.63 -9.63
N PRO A 118 12.95 -15.87 -9.00
CA PRO A 118 13.83 -16.44 -7.98
C PRO A 118 12.98 -17.01 -6.83
N THR A 119 13.52 -17.98 -6.09
CA THR A 119 12.86 -18.45 -4.86
C THR A 119 12.86 -17.30 -3.85
N ILE A 120 11.68 -16.72 -3.58
CA ILE A 120 11.50 -15.55 -2.74
C ILE A 120 11.01 -16.00 -1.38
N LYS A 121 11.55 -15.40 -0.33
CA LYS A 121 11.05 -15.56 1.03
C LYS A 121 10.09 -14.41 1.36
N ILE A 122 9.07 -14.69 2.14
CA ILE A 122 8.05 -13.70 2.52
C ILE A 122 8.64 -12.44 3.17
N ASN A 123 9.75 -12.55 3.88
CA ASN A 123 10.45 -11.41 4.50
C ASN A 123 11.26 -10.56 3.51
N GLU A 124 11.35 -10.95 2.26
CA GLU A 124 11.94 -10.15 1.17
C GLU A 124 10.89 -9.26 0.50
N LEU A 125 9.60 -9.48 0.81
CA LEU A 125 8.49 -8.68 0.33
C LEU A 125 8.22 -7.54 1.32
N CYS A 126 8.65 -6.33 0.98
CA CYS A 126 8.49 -5.14 1.80
C CYS A 126 7.21 -4.39 1.39
N PHE A 127 6.06 -4.80 1.92
CA PHE A 127 4.80 -4.09 1.65
C PHE A 127 4.82 -2.70 2.29
N ALA A 128 4.15 -2.49 3.39
CA ALA A 128 4.09 -1.23 4.11
C ALA A 128 4.70 -1.40 5.51
N CYS A 129 5.22 -0.32 6.08
CA CYS A 129 5.68 -0.35 7.47
C CYS A 129 4.49 -0.40 8.46
N GLY A 130 4.75 -0.70 9.73
CA GLY A 130 3.69 -0.82 10.74
C GLY A 130 2.83 0.43 10.90
N HIS A 131 3.41 1.63 10.72
CA HIS A 131 2.66 2.90 10.71
C HIS A 131 1.67 2.95 9.54
N CYS A 132 2.13 2.68 8.32
CA CYS A 132 1.27 2.69 7.13
C CYS A 132 0.21 1.58 7.18
N LEU A 133 0.56 0.39 7.68
CA LEU A 133 -0.43 -0.69 7.88
C LEU A 133 -1.55 -0.27 8.84
N GLN A 134 -1.23 0.47 9.91
CA GLN A 134 -2.23 1.03 10.82
C GLN A 134 -3.16 2.02 10.11
N VAL A 135 -2.60 2.94 9.31
CA VAL A 135 -3.38 3.91 8.52
C VAL A 135 -4.33 3.19 7.55
N ILE A 136 -3.83 2.18 6.84
CA ILE A 136 -4.63 1.40 5.89
C ILE A 136 -5.73 0.64 6.63
N TRP A 137 -5.41 -0.05 7.72
CA TRP A 137 -6.37 -0.83 8.51
C TRP A 137 -7.55 0.02 8.95
N GLU A 138 -7.29 1.15 9.57
CA GLU A 138 -8.34 2.02 10.12
C GLU A 138 -9.19 2.63 9.00
N ASN A 139 -8.56 3.09 7.92
CA ASN A 139 -9.24 3.78 6.83
C ASN A 139 -9.79 2.85 5.72
N SER A 140 -9.61 1.54 5.88
CA SER A 140 -10.36 0.50 5.18
C SER A 140 -11.70 0.17 5.87
N MET A 141 -12.06 0.89 6.94
CA MET A 141 -13.18 0.58 7.83
C MET A 141 -13.04 -0.80 8.48
N VAL A 142 -11.81 -1.13 8.86
CA VAL A 142 -11.39 -2.42 9.44
C VAL A 142 -11.80 -3.63 8.58
N ASP A 143 -11.82 -3.47 7.28
CA ASP A 143 -12.06 -4.57 6.34
C ASP A 143 -10.75 -5.33 6.06
N PRO A 144 -10.60 -6.58 6.53
CA PRO A 144 -9.39 -7.36 6.34
C PRO A 144 -9.12 -7.75 4.88
N ASN A 145 -10.09 -7.60 3.98
CA ASN A 145 -10.01 -8.04 2.59
C ASN A 145 -9.47 -6.96 1.64
N VAL A 146 -9.17 -5.76 2.13
CA VAL A 146 -8.56 -4.71 1.30
C VAL A 146 -7.26 -5.21 0.69
N VAL A 147 -7.15 -5.10 -0.64
CA VAL A 147 -6.05 -5.64 -1.42
C VAL A 147 -4.83 -4.75 -1.30
N LEU A 148 -3.68 -5.36 -1.04
CA LEU A 148 -2.37 -4.73 -1.10
C LEU A 148 -1.55 -5.34 -2.24
N LEU A 149 -1.00 -4.50 -3.09
CA LEU A 149 -0.15 -4.83 -4.23
C LEU A 149 1.25 -4.25 -4.00
N LEU A 150 2.28 -5.04 -4.22
CA LEU A 150 3.67 -4.57 -4.20
C LEU A 150 4.31 -4.87 -5.55
N LEU A 151 4.68 -3.83 -6.29
CA LEU A 151 5.57 -3.99 -7.43
C LEU A 151 6.99 -4.27 -6.90
N THR A 152 7.47 -5.48 -7.15
CA THR A 152 8.82 -5.90 -6.73
C THR A 152 9.88 -5.27 -7.63
N THR A 153 11.12 -5.20 -7.15
CA THR A 153 12.24 -4.64 -7.92
C THR A 153 12.63 -5.49 -9.14
N TRP A 154 12.11 -6.71 -9.27
CA TRP A 154 12.29 -7.58 -10.43
C TRP A 154 11.07 -7.62 -11.37
N GLY A 155 10.03 -6.80 -11.09
CA GLY A 155 8.94 -6.50 -12.00
C GLY A 155 7.68 -7.34 -11.86
N GLU A 156 7.66 -8.37 -10.99
CA GLU A 156 6.43 -9.09 -10.61
C GLU A 156 5.65 -8.31 -9.55
N VAL A 157 4.38 -8.65 -9.38
CA VAL A 157 3.52 -8.04 -8.35
C VAL A 157 3.19 -9.06 -7.27
N ALA A 158 3.56 -8.76 -6.04
CA ALA A 158 3.09 -9.49 -4.89
C ALA A 158 1.73 -8.95 -4.47
N ARG A 159 0.74 -9.83 -4.27
CA ARG A 159 -0.63 -9.54 -3.89
C ARG A 159 -0.97 -10.20 -2.56
N THR A 160 -1.50 -9.41 -1.64
CA THR A 160 -2.00 -9.89 -0.35
C THR A 160 -3.20 -9.07 0.10
N THR A 161 -3.67 -9.28 1.32
CA THR A 161 -4.69 -8.43 1.95
C THR A 161 -4.11 -7.70 3.15
N ILE A 162 -4.76 -6.59 3.56
CA ILE A 162 -4.37 -5.90 4.79
C ILE A 162 -4.50 -6.83 6.00
N GLY A 163 -5.50 -7.73 6.02
CA GLY A 163 -5.66 -8.70 7.08
C GLY A 163 -4.47 -9.66 7.18
N ASP A 164 -3.87 -10.08 6.07
CA ASP A 164 -2.70 -10.96 6.06
C ASP A 164 -1.39 -10.19 6.33
N ALA A 165 -1.26 -8.97 5.81
CA ALA A 165 -0.10 -8.12 6.06
C ALA A 165 -0.05 -7.59 7.50
N TYR A 166 -1.20 -7.39 8.14
CA TYR A 166 -1.33 -6.87 9.50
C TYR A 166 -2.19 -7.81 10.37
N PRO A 167 -1.69 -9.01 10.72
CA PRO A 167 -2.51 -10.09 11.29
C PRO A 167 -2.97 -9.86 12.73
N MET A 168 -2.41 -8.90 13.46
CA MET A 168 -2.77 -8.54 14.84
C MET A 168 -2.88 -7.02 14.99
N PRO A 169 -3.82 -6.37 14.28
CA PRO A 169 -3.95 -4.92 14.32
C PRO A 169 -4.47 -4.45 15.68
N PHE A 170 -4.02 -3.26 16.09
CA PHE A 170 -4.75 -2.47 17.07
C PHE A 170 -5.70 -1.55 16.29
N GLY A 171 -6.99 -1.65 16.56
CA GLY A 171 -8.00 -0.91 15.80
C GLY A 171 -9.03 -0.19 16.68
N PRO A 172 -9.90 0.62 16.07
CA PRO A 172 -10.98 1.34 16.78
C PRO A 172 -11.83 0.42 17.62
N GLU A 173 -12.06 -0.82 17.16
CA GLU A 173 -12.82 -1.85 17.85
C GLU A 173 -12.22 -2.22 19.23
N ASN A 174 -10.90 -2.11 19.39
CA ASN A 174 -10.23 -2.34 20.68
C ASN A 174 -10.54 -1.23 21.70
N LEU A 175 -10.99 -0.07 21.23
CA LEU A 175 -11.43 1.08 22.03
C LEU A 175 -12.97 1.17 22.13
N GLY A 176 -13.69 0.18 21.61
CA GLY A 176 -15.14 0.18 21.56
C GLY A 176 -15.74 1.21 20.59
N VAL A 177 -14.97 1.68 19.62
CA VAL A 177 -15.37 2.65 18.61
C VAL A 177 -15.80 1.91 17.34
N ASP A 178 -16.99 2.21 16.85
CA ASP A 178 -17.41 1.82 15.50
C ASP A 178 -17.02 2.93 14.50
N ILE A 179 -15.91 2.72 13.81
CA ILE A 179 -15.37 3.71 12.85
C ILE A 179 -16.35 4.06 11.73
N ARG A 180 -17.20 3.12 11.33
CA ARG A 180 -18.21 3.32 10.28
C ARG A 180 -19.29 4.33 10.70
N GLN A 181 -19.54 4.46 12.01
CA GLN A 181 -20.47 5.45 12.55
C GLN A 181 -19.79 6.78 12.82
N SER A 182 -18.50 6.74 13.21
CA SER A 182 -17.73 7.94 13.57
C SER A 182 -17.37 8.81 12.37
N LEU A 183 -17.37 8.23 11.17
CA LEU A 183 -17.02 8.91 9.92
C LEU A 183 -18.24 9.25 9.03
N LYS A 184 -19.44 9.29 9.62
CA LYS A 184 -20.67 9.74 8.92
C LYS A 184 -20.72 11.23 8.72
#